data_18bd924bd01cbc4cb66ab5df84d31e14
#
_entry.id   18bd924bd01cbc4cb66ab5df84d31e14
#
_cell.length_a   1.000
_cell.length_b   1.000
_cell.length_c   1.000
_cell.angle_alpha   90.00
_cell.angle_beta   90.00
_cell.angle_gamma   90.00
#
_symmetry.space_group_name_H-M   'P 1'
#
loop_
_entity.id
_entity.type
_entity.pdbx_description
1 polymer ?
#
loop_
_entity_poly.entity_id
_entity_poly.type
_entity_poly.pdbx_seq_one_letter_code
_entity_poly.pdbx_strand_id
1 'polypeptide(L)'
;IDGSYLSGIQQSFRVPIVNLIVKISISIAVALIIITAINILVRIKASEHSKVLEDKADTDLLTDLNNKMATERKIREYMEKYPDKQGVLFVLDVDNFKKINDTMGHAFGDEVLRSLAVRLQSMFRATDIVGRTGGDEFMVFLKDIREISMIEREGKKIEQFFHQFEVGEYVKYSVTASVGAA
;
A
#
# COMPACT_ATOMS: atom_id res chain seq x y z
N ILE A 1 -1.88 -74.66 -37.37
CA ILE A 1 -2.23 -73.25 -37.49
C ILE A 1 -0.91 -72.50 -37.39
N ASP A 2 -0.52 -71.87 -38.50
CA ASP A 2 0.78 -71.26 -38.69
C ASP A 2 0.95 -70.07 -37.74
N GLY A 3 2.04 -70.01 -36.96
CA GLY A 3 2.31 -69.01 -35.98
C GLY A 3 2.47 -67.60 -36.57
N SER A 4 2.71 -67.49 -37.88
CA SER A 4 2.74 -66.26 -38.63
C SER A 4 1.37 -65.55 -38.76
N TYR A 5 0.28 -66.34 -38.82
CA TYR A 5 -1.07 -65.79 -38.92
C TYR A 5 -1.54 -65.15 -37.58
N LEU A 6 -1.21 -65.79 -36.47
CA LEU A 6 -1.51 -65.24 -35.14
C LEU A 6 -0.67 -63.94 -34.81
N SER A 7 0.57 -63.89 -35.23
CA SER A 7 1.40 -62.71 -35.07
C SER A 7 0.89 -61.51 -35.89
N GLY A 8 0.41 -61.75 -37.11
CA GLY A 8 -0.18 -60.71 -37.98
C GLY A 8 -1.46 -60.10 -37.39
N ILE A 9 -2.35 -60.97 -36.85
CA ILE A 9 -3.58 -60.51 -36.20
C ILE A 9 -3.25 -59.68 -34.93
N GLN A 10 -2.30 -60.12 -34.12
CA GLN A 10 -1.89 -59.43 -32.91
C GLN A 10 -1.28 -58.06 -33.24
N GLN A 11 -0.53 -57.93 -34.32
CA GLN A 11 0.08 -56.67 -34.78
C GLN A 11 -0.98 -55.72 -35.35
N SER A 12 -2.01 -56.23 -36.03
CA SER A 12 -3.10 -55.44 -36.60
C SER A 12 -3.95 -54.69 -35.55
N PHE A 13 -4.10 -55.26 -34.35
CA PHE A 13 -4.86 -54.63 -33.26
C PHE A 13 -3.98 -53.79 -32.32
N ARG A 14 -2.68 -54.06 -32.21
CA ARG A 14 -1.76 -53.38 -31.27
C ARG A 14 -1.48 -51.94 -31.65
N VAL A 15 -1.24 -51.70 -32.92
CA VAL A 15 -0.89 -50.36 -33.43
C VAL A 15 -2.03 -49.34 -33.23
N PRO A 16 -3.30 -49.62 -33.61
CA PRO A 16 -4.36 -48.64 -33.40
C PRO A 16 -4.69 -48.40 -31.93
N ILE A 17 -4.56 -49.41 -31.05
CA ILE A 17 -4.79 -49.24 -29.59
C ILE A 17 -3.70 -48.35 -28.97
N VAL A 18 -2.42 -48.56 -29.30
CA VAL A 18 -1.32 -47.72 -28.82
C VAL A 18 -1.50 -46.28 -29.29
N ASN A 19 -1.84 -46.06 -30.56
CA ASN A 19 -2.09 -44.71 -31.08
C ASN A 19 -3.28 -44.03 -30.39
N LEU A 20 -4.33 -44.77 -30.04
CA LEU A 20 -5.46 -44.23 -29.28
C LEU A 20 -5.04 -43.81 -27.86
N ILE A 21 -4.27 -44.65 -27.16
CA ILE A 21 -3.76 -44.35 -25.82
C ILE A 21 -2.87 -43.11 -25.86
N VAL A 22 -1.97 -42.98 -26.83
CA VAL A 22 -1.09 -41.80 -27.00
C VAL A 22 -1.93 -40.55 -27.24
N LYS A 23 -2.94 -40.56 -28.09
CA LYS A 23 -3.83 -39.43 -28.33
C LYS A 23 -4.56 -39.00 -27.07
N ILE A 24 -5.10 -39.97 -26.31
CA ILE A 24 -5.79 -39.67 -25.03
C ILE A 24 -4.81 -39.08 -24.03
N SER A 25 -3.61 -39.64 -23.90
CA SER A 25 -2.57 -39.08 -22.98
C SER A 25 -2.17 -37.64 -23.32
N ILE A 26 -1.98 -37.35 -24.62
CA ILE A 26 -1.68 -36.00 -25.08
C ILE A 26 -2.87 -35.06 -24.77
N SER A 27 -4.10 -35.49 -25.01
CA SER A 27 -5.28 -34.65 -24.74
C SER A 27 -5.43 -34.35 -23.25
N ILE A 28 -5.16 -35.30 -22.37
CA ILE A 28 -5.16 -35.09 -20.92
C ILE A 28 -4.03 -34.11 -20.51
N ALA A 29 -2.84 -34.29 -21.04
CA ALA A 29 -1.72 -33.39 -20.75
C ALA A 29 -2.02 -31.93 -21.17
N VAL A 30 -2.58 -31.74 -22.35
CA VAL A 30 -3.00 -30.41 -22.83
C VAL A 30 -4.09 -29.82 -21.94
N ALA A 31 -5.10 -30.64 -21.54
CA ALA A 31 -6.13 -30.15 -20.64
C ALA A 31 -5.57 -29.71 -19.26
N LEU A 32 -4.62 -30.49 -18.71
CA LEU A 32 -3.95 -30.13 -17.44
C LEU A 32 -3.15 -28.82 -17.57
N ILE A 33 -2.46 -28.62 -18.69
CA ILE A 33 -1.73 -27.37 -18.95
C ILE A 33 -2.70 -26.17 -19.01
N ILE A 34 -3.83 -26.32 -19.70
CA ILE A 34 -4.84 -25.26 -19.78
C ILE A 34 -5.43 -24.97 -18.41
N ILE A 35 -5.77 -25.98 -17.62
CA ILE A 35 -6.32 -25.81 -16.28
C ILE A 35 -5.30 -25.10 -15.36
N THR A 36 -4.03 -25.47 -15.41
CA THR A 36 -2.98 -24.80 -14.62
C THR A 36 -2.79 -23.35 -15.05
N ALA A 37 -2.79 -23.08 -16.34
CA ALA A 37 -2.70 -21.71 -16.87
C ALA A 37 -3.90 -20.85 -16.41
N ILE A 38 -5.12 -21.37 -16.47
CA ILE A 38 -6.32 -20.67 -15.98
C ILE A 38 -6.20 -20.39 -14.48
N ASN A 39 -5.78 -21.38 -13.69
CA ASN A 39 -5.62 -21.20 -12.24
C ASN A 39 -4.58 -20.13 -11.91
N ILE A 40 -3.48 -20.06 -12.65
CA ILE A 40 -2.46 -19.01 -12.48
C ILE A 40 -3.04 -17.63 -12.80
N LEU A 41 -3.77 -17.50 -13.92
CA LEU A 41 -4.39 -16.22 -14.31
C LEU A 41 -5.44 -15.76 -13.28
N VAL A 42 -6.26 -16.69 -12.77
CA VAL A 42 -7.26 -16.38 -11.73
C VAL A 42 -6.57 -15.89 -10.45
N ARG A 43 -5.46 -16.53 -10.04
CA ARG A 43 -4.69 -16.11 -8.85
C ARG A 43 -4.05 -14.74 -9.03
N ILE A 44 -3.48 -14.46 -10.21
CA ILE A 44 -2.90 -13.14 -10.52
C ILE A 44 -3.98 -12.06 -10.43
N LYS A 45 -5.13 -12.27 -11.08
CA LYS A 45 -6.23 -11.31 -11.08
C LYS A 45 -6.86 -11.11 -9.68
N ALA A 46 -6.99 -12.16 -8.88
CA ALA A 46 -7.45 -12.07 -7.49
C ALA A 46 -6.47 -11.28 -6.62
N SER A 47 -5.15 -11.49 -6.81
CA SER A 47 -4.11 -10.74 -6.09
C SER A 47 -4.10 -9.25 -6.44
N GLU A 48 -4.28 -8.90 -7.71
CA GLU A 48 -4.40 -7.49 -8.14
C GLU A 48 -5.63 -6.81 -7.52
N HIS A 49 -6.77 -7.51 -7.54
CA HIS A 49 -8.01 -6.97 -6.95
C HIS A 49 -7.89 -6.79 -5.43
N SER A 50 -7.24 -7.73 -4.75
CA SER A 50 -6.98 -7.64 -3.31
C SER A 50 -6.10 -6.45 -2.96
N LYS A 51 -5.03 -6.20 -3.73
CA LYS A 51 -4.16 -5.02 -3.52
C LYS A 51 -4.90 -3.71 -3.69
N VAL A 52 -5.75 -3.57 -4.71
CA VAL A 52 -6.54 -2.35 -4.91
C VAL A 52 -7.53 -2.11 -3.76
N LEU A 53 -8.08 -3.18 -3.17
CA LEU A 53 -8.94 -3.08 -2.00
C LEU A 53 -8.15 -2.71 -0.74
N GLU A 54 -6.97 -3.28 -0.53
CA GLU A 54 -6.05 -2.92 0.56
C GLU A 54 -5.61 -1.46 0.45
N ASP A 55 -5.18 -1.00 -0.73
CA ASP A 55 -4.77 0.40 -0.93
C ASP A 55 -5.91 1.38 -0.62
N LYS A 56 -7.16 1.05 -1.00
CA LYS A 56 -8.33 1.86 -0.64
C LYS A 56 -8.68 1.79 0.85
N ALA A 57 -8.41 0.66 1.51
CA ALA A 57 -8.61 0.49 2.95
C ALA A 57 -7.50 1.17 3.78
N ASP A 58 -6.36 1.49 3.16
CA ASP A 58 -5.17 2.06 3.81
C ASP A 58 -5.13 3.59 3.82
N THR A 59 -5.97 4.25 3.02
CA THR A 59 -5.97 5.71 2.88
C THR A 59 -7.07 6.39 3.69
N ASP A 60 -6.79 7.60 4.18
CA ASP A 60 -7.77 8.52 4.71
C ASP A 60 -8.50 9.21 3.55
N LEU A 61 -9.83 9.08 3.50
CA LEU A 61 -10.66 9.55 2.37
C LEU A 61 -10.65 11.08 2.18
N LEU A 62 -10.28 11.85 3.20
CA LEU A 62 -10.24 13.30 3.11
C LEU A 62 -8.90 13.80 2.56
N THR A 63 -7.80 13.16 2.98
CA THR A 63 -6.44 13.67 2.79
C THR A 63 -5.58 12.83 1.85
N ASP A 64 -6.05 11.65 1.44
CA ASP A 64 -5.29 10.65 0.65
C ASP A 64 -3.99 10.16 1.29
N LEU A 65 -3.71 10.54 2.55
CA LEU A 65 -2.61 10.01 3.34
C LEU A 65 -2.93 8.60 3.86
N ASN A 66 -1.94 7.91 4.40
CA ASN A 66 -2.21 6.68 5.14
C ASN A 66 -3.19 6.98 6.29
N ASN A 67 -4.20 6.13 6.47
CA ASN A 67 -5.05 6.21 7.65
C ASN A 67 -4.30 5.67 8.88
N LYS A 68 -4.91 5.72 10.06
CA LYS A 68 -4.32 5.26 11.32
C LYS A 68 -3.79 3.84 11.23
N MET A 69 -4.62 2.90 10.76
CA MET A 69 -4.26 1.48 10.72
C MET A 69 -3.07 1.22 9.78
N ALA A 70 -3.08 1.83 8.60
CA ALA A 70 -2.00 1.71 7.65
C ALA A 70 -0.71 2.35 8.15
N THR A 71 -0.79 3.51 8.80
CA THR A 71 0.35 4.20 9.39
C THR A 71 1.03 3.34 10.43
N GLU A 72 0.27 2.87 11.44
CA GLU A 72 0.79 2.02 12.51
C GLU A 72 1.36 0.69 11.99
N ARG A 73 0.67 0.06 11.04
CA ARG A 73 1.13 -1.19 10.40
C ARG A 73 2.44 -0.98 9.65
N LYS A 74 2.54 0.03 8.79
CA LYS A 74 3.75 0.31 8.00
C LYS A 74 4.96 0.66 8.87
N ILE A 75 4.75 1.37 9.98
CA ILE A 75 5.80 1.65 10.97
C ILE A 75 6.27 0.34 11.61
N ARG A 76 5.36 -0.50 12.09
CA ARG A 76 5.67 -1.79 12.71
C ARG A 76 6.44 -2.69 11.74
N GLU A 77 5.95 -2.88 10.52
CA GLU A 77 6.60 -3.67 9.47
C GLU A 77 8.04 -3.18 9.19
N TYR A 78 8.24 -1.86 9.17
CA TYR A 78 9.57 -1.30 9.00
C TYR A 78 10.50 -1.63 10.18
N MET A 79 10.02 -1.46 11.41
CA MET A 79 10.80 -1.73 12.62
C MET A 79 11.14 -3.23 12.76
N GLU A 80 10.21 -4.11 12.44
CA GLU A 80 10.43 -5.57 12.42
C GLU A 80 11.43 -5.99 11.33
N LYS A 81 11.33 -5.40 10.15
CA LYS A 81 12.20 -5.73 9.02
C LYS A 81 13.62 -5.21 9.18
N TYR A 82 13.79 -4.11 9.89
CA TYR A 82 15.08 -3.43 10.06
C TYR A 82 15.38 -3.12 11.53
N PRO A 83 15.59 -4.14 12.38
CA PRO A 83 15.74 -3.96 13.83
C PRO A 83 16.97 -3.14 14.23
N ASP A 84 18.00 -3.10 13.37
CA ASP A 84 19.22 -2.32 13.62
C ASP A 84 19.14 -0.87 13.14
N LYS A 85 18.01 -0.46 12.51
CA LYS A 85 17.83 0.89 12.03
C LYS A 85 16.98 1.70 13.00
N GLN A 86 17.33 2.97 13.12
CA GLN A 86 16.57 3.93 13.92
C GLN A 86 15.59 4.72 13.03
N GLY A 87 14.44 5.04 13.59
CA GLY A 87 13.47 5.96 13.02
C GLY A 87 13.06 6.98 14.06
N VAL A 88 12.43 8.06 13.62
CA VAL A 88 11.80 9.02 14.53
C VAL A 88 10.35 9.23 14.11
N LEU A 89 9.47 9.25 15.10
CA LEU A 89 8.05 9.52 14.94
C LEU A 89 7.76 10.96 15.38
N PHE A 90 7.24 11.77 14.48
CA PHE A 90 6.62 13.04 14.80
C PHE A 90 5.10 12.86 14.86
N VAL A 91 4.50 13.36 15.93
CA VAL A 91 3.05 13.43 16.10
C VAL A 91 2.67 14.91 16.07
N LEU A 92 1.73 15.26 15.23
CA LEU A 92 1.27 16.63 15.00
C LEU A 92 -0.23 16.68 15.29
N ASP A 93 -0.66 17.70 16.01
CA ASP A 93 -2.06 17.98 16.33
C ASP A 93 -2.37 19.41 15.97
N VAL A 94 -3.43 19.66 15.16
CA VAL A 94 -3.77 21.01 14.71
C VAL A 94 -4.39 21.82 15.84
N ASP A 95 -3.70 22.86 16.27
CA ASP A 95 -4.14 23.68 17.40
C ASP A 95 -5.50 24.31 17.17
N ASN A 96 -6.38 24.16 18.16
CA ASN A 96 -7.73 24.74 18.15
C ASN A 96 -8.59 24.36 16.91
N PHE A 97 -8.40 23.19 16.33
CA PHE A 97 -9.11 22.75 15.11
C PHE A 97 -10.64 22.84 15.26
N LYS A 98 -11.15 22.48 16.45
CA LYS A 98 -12.58 22.65 16.73
C LYS A 98 -13.03 24.11 16.58
N LYS A 99 -12.24 25.09 17.05
CA LYS A 99 -12.56 26.50 16.91
C LYS A 99 -12.53 26.95 15.45
N ILE A 100 -11.63 26.39 14.65
CA ILE A 100 -11.61 26.63 13.19
C ILE A 100 -12.94 26.19 12.58
N ASN A 101 -13.40 24.96 12.88
CA ASN A 101 -14.67 24.43 12.41
C ASN A 101 -15.87 25.27 12.90
N ASP A 102 -15.89 25.65 14.16
CA ASP A 102 -16.97 26.40 14.76
C ASP A 102 -17.08 27.84 14.17
N THR A 103 -15.94 28.44 13.77
CA THR A 103 -15.89 29.82 13.26
C THR A 103 -16.03 29.89 11.74
N MET A 104 -15.36 29.00 11.02
CA MET A 104 -15.23 29.05 9.55
C MET A 104 -16.05 27.95 8.85
N GLY A 105 -16.63 27.04 9.61
CA GLY A 105 -17.40 25.89 9.11
C GLY A 105 -16.54 24.67 8.77
N HIS A 106 -17.17 23.49 8.79
CA HIS A 106 -16.49 22.21 8.53
C HIS A 106 -15.83 22.12 7.15
N ALA A 107 -16.42 22.76 6.12
CA ALA A 107 -15.82 22.77 4.78
C ALA A 107 -14.44 23.44 4.76
N PHE A 108 -14.28 24.51 5.54
CA PHE A 108 -12.99 25.16 5.68
C PHE A 108 -12.00 24.32 6.52
N GLY A 109 -12.47 23.68 7.59
CA GLY A 109 -11.66 22.72 8.34
C GLY A 109 -11.15 21.57 7.46
N ASP A 110 -11.99 21.04 6.58
CA ASP A 110 -11.61 20.04 5.59
C ASP A 110 -10.54 20.56 4.61
N GLU A 111 -10.64 21.81 4.19
CA GLU A 111 -9.62 22.47 3.35
C GLU A 111 -8.29 22.61 4.07
N VAL A 112 -8.30 22.96 5.36
CA VAL A 112 -7.11 23.03 6.22
C VAL A 112 -6.43 21.67 6.26
N LEU A 113 -7.18 20.59 6.53
CA LEU A 113 -6.63 19.24 6.62
C LEU A 113 -6.08 18.75 5.29
N ARG A 114 -6.76 18.99 4.16
CA ARG A 114 -6.25 18.64 2.82
C ARG A 114 -4.97 19.41 2.49
N SER A 115 -4.96 20.71 2.75
CA SER A 115 -3.78 21.56 2.50
C SER A 115 -2.59 21.15 3.34
N LEU A 116 -2.82 20.82 4.62
CA LEU A 116 -1.78 20.31 5.52
C LEU A 116 -1.23 18.96 5.02
N ALA A 117 -2.09 18.04 4.63
CA ALA A 117 -1.71 16.73 4.12
C ALA A 117 -0.79 16.82 2.89
N VAL A 118 -1.18 17.60 1.88
CA VAL A 118 -0.39 17.82 0.67
C VAL A 118 0.99 18.39 1.00
N ARG A 119 1.04 19.36 1.92
CA ARG A 119 2.30 20.00 2.34
C ARG A 119 3.18 19.01 3.12
N LEU A 120 2.64 18.31 4.10
CA LEU A 120 3.39 17.30 4.85
C LEU A 120 3.96 16.23 3.92
N GLN A 121 3.16 15.71 2.99
CA GLN A 121 3.62 14.72 2.05
C GLN A 121 4.77 15.23 1.16
N SER A 122 4.73 16.51 0.76
CA SER A 122 5.78 17.12 -0.06
C SER A 122 7.07 17.44 0.71
N MET A 123 6.99 17.58 2.03
CA MET A 123 8.15 17.92 2.88
C MET A 123 9.08 16.74 3.12
N PHE A 124 8.58 15.52 3.09
CA PHE A 124 9.31 14.30 3.43
C PHE A 124 9.55 13.42 2.22
N ARG A 125 10.42 12.42 2.38
CA ARG A 125 10.78 11.50 1.30
C ARG A 125 9.61 10.55 1.01
N ALA A 126 9.48 10.09 -0.21
CA ALA A 126 8.51 9.06 -0.58
C ALA A 126 8.70 7.74 0.20
N THR A 127 9.87 7.52 0.78
CA THR A 127 10.18 6.36 1.63
C THR A 127 9.70 6.51 3.07
N ASP A 128 9.51 7.74 3.56
CA ASP A 128 9.01 8.02 4.89
C ASP A 128 7.49 7.73 4.96
N ILE A 129 6.95 7.59 6.16
CA ILE A 129 5.54 7.28 6.32
C ILE A 129 4.85 8.52 6.84
N VAL A 130 3.87 9.01 6.08
CA VAL A 130 3.02 10.14 6.46
C VAL A 130 1.59 9.63 6.53
N GLY A 131 0.88 9.94 7.62
CA GLY A 131 -0.49 9.50 7.82
C GLY A 131 -1.32 10.47 8.64
N ARG A 132 -2.64 10.37 8.50
CA ARG A 132 -3.62 11.02 9.36
C ARG A 132 -4.24 9.98 10.28
N THR A 133 -4.07 10.16 11.58
CA THR A 133 -4.38 9.14 12.59
C THR A 133 -5.58 9.48 13.47
N GLY A 134 -6.03 10.72 13.40
CA GLY A 134 -7.20 11.24 14.11
C GLY A 134 -7.96 12.28 13.28
N GLY A 135 -8.88 12.98 13.91
CA GLY A 135 -9.63 14.07 13.27
C GLY A 135 -8.72 15.20 12.79
N ASP A 136 -7.80 15.62 13.63
CA ASP A 136 -6.83 16.71 13.47
C ASP A 136 -5.39 16.27 13.73
N GLU A 137 -5.18 14.96 13.95
CA GLU A 137 -3.88 14.37 14.26
C GLU A 137 -3.21 13.79 13.00
N PHE A 138 -1.93 14.08 12.86
CA PHE A 138 -1.06 13.54 11.81
C PHE A 138 0.17 12.88 12.41
N MET A 139 0.70 11.86 11.73
CA MET A 139 1.95 11.20 12.07
C MET A 139 2.90 11.23 10.88
N VAL A 140 4.18 11.49 11.18
CA VAL A 140 5.27 11.40 10.24
C VAL A 140 6.37 10.53 10.83
N PHE A 141 6.65 9.40 10.19
CA PHE A 141 7.73 8.52 10.61
C PHE A 141 8.87 8.57 9.60
N LEU A 142 10.01 9.10 10.06
CA LEU A 142 11.24 9.19 9.28
C LEU A 142 12.07 7.93 9.48
N LYS A 143 12.45 7.32 8.38
CA LYS A 143 13.23 6.08 8.35
C LYS A 143 14.72 6.36 8.29
N ASP A 144 15.52 5.44 8.81
CA ASP A 144 16.99 5.41 8.67
C ASP A 144 17.65 6.69 9.21
N ILE A 145 17.27 7.08 10.43
CA ILE A 145 17.86 8.19 11.15
C ILE A 145 19.23 7.75 11.69
N ARG A 146 20.29 8.48 11.34
CA ARG A 146 21.68 8.12 11.69
C ARG A 146 22.26 9.04 12.77
N GLU A 147 21.73 10.25 12.89
CA GLU A 147 22.26 11.28 13.77
C GLU A 147 21.13 12.09 14.38
N ILE A 148 21.27 12.49 15.63
CA ILE A 148 20.33 13.35 16.35
C ILE A 148 20.12 14.69 15.62
N SER A 149 21.18 15.22 15.00
CA SER A 149 21.13 16.44 14.17
C SER A 149 20.08 16.37 13.04
N MET A 150 19.80 15.17 12.53
CA MET A 150 18.73 14.98 11.54
C MET A 150 17.35 15.22 12.15
N ILE A 151 17.12 14.76 13.39
CA ILE A 151 15.84 14.95 14.09
C ILE A 151 15.60 16.43 14.35
N GLU A 152 16.62 17.13 14.85
CA GLU A 152 16.54 18.58 15.10
C GLU A 152 16.28 19.38 13.81
N ARG A 153 16.93 18.99 12.72
CA ARG A 153 16.73 19.63 11.42
C ARG A 153 15.31 19.44 10.90
N GLU A 154 14.80 18.22 10.94
CA GLU A 154 13.45 17.95 10.45
C GLU A 154 12.39 18.56 11.39
N GLY A 155 12.62 18.57 12.72
CA GLY A 155 11.77 19.28 13.68
C GLY A 155 11.70 20.77 13.39
N LYS A 156 12.85 21.45 13.19
CA LYS A 156 12.89 22.86 12.78
C LYS A 156 12.19 23.14 11.45
N LYS A 157 12.27 22.21 10.51
CA LYS A 157 11.59 22.31 9.23
C LYS A 157 10.08 22.27 9.39
N ILE A 158 9.56 21.40 10.27
CA ILE A 158 8.15 21.35 10.62
C ILE A 158 7.72 22.64 11.32
N GLU A 159 8.50 23.13 12.28
CA GLU A 159 8.23 24.37 12.99
C GLU A 159 8.18 25.57 12.02
N GLN A 160 9.18 25.72 11.17
CA GLN A 160 9.22 26.79 10.15
C GLN A 160 8.04 26.71 9.19
N PHE A 161 7.63 25.50 8.82
CA PHE A 161 6.45 25.30 8.00
C PHE A 161 5.21 25.89 8.66
N PHE A 162 4.92 25.56 9.92
CA PHE A 162 3.73 26.06 10.61
C PHE A 162 3.79 27.58 10.87
N HIS A 163 4.95 28.18 10.98
CA HIS A 163 5.07 29.66 11.03
C HIS A 163 4.57 30.37 9.76
N GLN A 164 4.52 29.67 8.64
CA GLN A 164 4.15 30.21 7.34
C GLN A 164 2.90 29.52 6.74
N PHE A 165 2.32 28.58 7.48
CA PHE A 165 1.19 27.81 6.96
C PHE A 165 -0.11 28.59 7.09
N GLU A 166 -0.61 29.02 5.94
CA GLU A 166 -1.86 29.74 5.80
C GLU A 166 -2.76 29.04 4.81
N VAL A 167 -4.07 29.03 5.10
CA VAL A 167 -5.11 28.44 4.27
C VAL A 167 -6.17 29.50 3.98
N GLY A 168 -6.80 29.40 2.82
CA GLY A 168 -7.83 30.30 2.34
C GLY A 168 -7.40 31.08 1.10
N GLU A 169 -8.34 31.34 0.21
CA GLU A 169 -8.09 32.00 -1.07
C GLU A 169 -8.07 33.52 -0.92
N TYR A 170 -9.10 34.10 -0.28
CA TYR A 170 -9.29 35.53 -0.15
C TYR A 170 -8.83 36.08 1.20
N VAL A 171 -9.06 35.33 2.28
CA VAL A 171 -8.60 35.65 3.63
C VAL A 171 -7.69 34.54 4.10
N LYS A 172 -6.41 34.88 4.28
CA LYS A 172 -5.43 33.93 4.79
C LYS A 172 -5.64 33.67 6.27
N TYR A 173 -5.76 32.42 6.64
CA TYR A 173 -5.89 31.98 8.02
C TYR A 173 -4.63 31.20 8.43
N SER A 174 -3.92 31.73 9.42
CA SER A 174 -2.72 31.04 9.95
C SER A 174 -3.12 29.89 10.83
N VAL A 175 -2.57 28.71 10.55
CA VAL A 175 -2.81 27.48 11.29
C VAL A 175 -1.53 27.05 11.97
N THR A 176 -1.62 26.74 13.26
CA THR A 176 -0.52 26.20 14.06
C THR A 176 -0.77 24.74 14.44
N ALA A 177 0.26 24.02 14.83
CA ALA A 177 0.16 22.69 15.38
C ALA A 177 1.13 22.46 16.53
N SER A 178 0.69 21.65 17.47
CA SER A 178 1.55 21.09 18.52
C SER A 178 2.29 19.89 17.98
N VAL A 179 3.61 19.80 18.20
CA VAL A 179 4.47 18.75 17.65
C VAL A 179 5.24 18.06 18.76
N GLY A 180 5.11 16.74 18.83
CA GLY A 180 5.92 15.86 19.68
C GLY A 180 6.80 14.95 18.84
N ALA A 181 7.96 14.54 19.38
CA ALA A 181 8.86 13.59 18.73
C ALA A 181 9.23 12.44 19.71
N ALA A 182 9.29 11.22 19.20
CA ALA A 182 9.66 10.02 19.95
C ALA A 182 10.57 9.08 19.12
#